data_c3b0c948dd6f20cb983b128708414b39
#
_entry.id   c3b0c948dd6f20cb983b128708414b39
#
_cell.length_a   1.000
_cell.length_b   1.000
_cell.length_c   1.000
_cell.angle_alpha   90.00
_cell.angle_beta   90.00
_cell.angle_gamma   90.00
#
_symmetry.space_group_name_H-M   'P 1'
#
loop_
_entity.id
_entity.type
_entity.pdbx_description
1 polymer ?
#
loop_
_entity_poly.entity_id
_entity_poly.type
_entity_poly.pdbx_seq_one_letter_code
_entity_poly.pdbx_strand_id
1 'polypeptide(L)'
;MLPRKRPFWLLVLAVMLVFGFYQEKAKIQLNHYTQVMEANPELEAMPSEMRAQWWLNHPQPRRIHYYIMQGTWSGFHGMSRTQLGRLKWAMSLVILVVFFALDGLFLKTTGHLERWPWLVVMYALAGGIMIVFIALVPGKSGYSVAHEFLAFLQSPLPSLFIVLVPSLIERMRVENE
;
A
#
# COMPACT_ATOMS: atom_id res chain seq x y z
N MET A 1 27.12 -30.82 10.27
CA MET A 1 26.17 -30.50 9.18
C MET A 1 25.18 -29.49 9.74
N LEU A 2 25.32 -28.21 9.42
CA LEU A 2 24.33 -27.19 9.79
C LEU A 2 23.05 -27.47 9.00
N PRO A 3 21.86 -27.49 9.64
CA PRO A 3 20.61 -27.67 8.92
C PRO A 3 20.50 -26.52 7.93
N ARG A 4 20.40 -26.86 6.64
CA ARG A 4 20.15 -25.94 5.54
C ARG A 4 18.79 -25.28 5.82
N LYS A 5 18.79 -24.16 6.57
CA LYS A 5 17.58 -23.35 6.80
C LYS A 5 17.07 -22.99 5.41
N ARG A 6 15.94 -23.61 5.02
CA ARG A 6 15.27 -23.26 3.76
C ARG A 6 15.10 -21.74 3.76
N PRO A 7 15.29 -21.06 2.64
CA PRO A 7 15.23 -19.60 2.57
C PRO A 7 13.78 -19.12 2.69
N PHE A 8 13.17 -19.38 3.85
CA PHE A 8 11.78 -19.04 4.13
C PHE A 8 11.53 -17.50 4.02
N TRP A 9 12.55 -16.71 4.28
CA TRP A 9 12.50 -15.26 4.07
C TRP A 9 12.23 -14.88 2.60
N LEU A 10 12.70 -15.67 1.62
CA LEU A 10 12.38 -15.45 0.20
C LEU A 10 10.89 -15.63 -0.07
N LEU A 11 10.27 -16.62 0.57
CA LEU A 11 8.83 -16.82 0.46
C LEU A 11 8.06 -15.62 1.06
N VAL A 12 8.48 -15.13 2.23
CA VAL A 12 7.87 -13.95 2.85
C VAL A 12 8.01 -12.74 1.93
N LEU A 13 9.19 -12.50 1.38
CA LEU A 13 9.43 -11.41 0.42
C LEU A 13 8.56 -11.56 -0.84
N ALA A 14 8.45 -12.75 -1.39
CA ALA A 14 7.58 -13.02 -2.54
C ALA A 14 6.11 -12.73 -2.22
N VAL A 15 5.63 -13.13 -1.03
CA VAL A 15 4.27 -12.79 -0.56
C VAL A 15 4.08 -11.28 -0.45
N MET A 16 5.06 -10.55 0.11
CA MET A 16 4.99 -9.08 0.20
C MET A 16 4.91 -8.43 -1.18
N LEU A 17 5.71 -8.89 -2.15
CA LEU A 17 5.69 -8.36 -3.51
C LEU A 17 4.36 -8.64 -4.23
N VAL A 18 3.86 -9.86 -4.13
CA VAL A 18 2.57 -10.26 -4.72
C VAL A 18 1.42 -9.46 -4.07
N PHE A 19 1.40 -9.37 -2.75
CA PHE A 19 0.40 -8.59 -2.03
C PHE A 19 0.50 -7.09 -2.38
N GLY A 20 1.73 -6.55 -2.48
CA GLY A 20 1.99 -5.18 -2.92
C GLY A 20 1.43 -4.91 -4.32
N PHE A 21 1.62 -5.83 -5.27
CA PHE A 21 1.06 -5.72 -6.61
C PHE A 21 -0.48 -5.67 -6.59
N TYR A 22 -1.13 -6.59 -5.87
CA TYR A 22 -2.59 -6.65 -5.81
C TYR A 22 -3.21 -5.44 -5.09
N GLN A 23 -2.59 -4.95 -4.02
CA GLN A 23 -3.06 -3.77 -3.32
C GLN A 23 -2.96 -2.51 -4.18
N GLU A 24 -1.86 -2.36 -4.94
CA GLU A 24 -1.70 -1.22 -5.84
C GLU A 24 -2.75 -1.23 -6.96
N LYS A 25 -3.01 -2.41 -7.52
CA LYS A 25 -4.10 -2.64 -8.46
C LYS A 25 -5.45 -2.16 -7.90
N ALA A 26 -5.79 -2.55 -6.68
CA ALA A 26 -7.05 -2.16 -6.04
C ALA A 26 -7.13 -0.64 -5.79
N LYS A 27 -6.02 -0.01 -5.36
CA LYS A 27 -5.94 1.44 -5.17
C LYS A 27 -6.14 2.22 -6.47
N ILE A 28 -5.50 1.79 -7.56
CA ILE A 28 -5.64 2.44 -8.88
C ILE A 28 -7.10 2.41 -9.31
N GLN A 29 -7.77 1.26 -9.20
CA GLN A 29 -9.19 1.16 -9.54
C GLN A 29 -10.06 2.05 -8.66
N LEU A 30 -9.85 2.02 -7.35
CA LEU A 30 -10.64 2.83 -6.42
C LEU A 30 -10.45 4.33 -6.66
N ASN A 31 -9.24 4.77 -6.96
CA ASN A 31 -8.95 6.15 -7.33
C ASN A 31 -9.65 6.52 -8.65
N HIS A 32 -9.64 5.64 -9.64
CA HIS A 32 -10.32 5.86 -10.90
C HIS A 32 -11.84 6.04 -10.71
N TYR A 33 -12.50 5.15 -9.96
CA TYR A 33 -13.92 5.30 -9.67
C TYR A 33 -14.23 6.61 -8.93
N THR A 34 -13.41 6.99 -7.97
CA THR A 34 -13.56 8.25 -7.25
C THR A 34 -13.45 9.46 -8.19
N GLN A 35 -12.47 9.45 -9.11
CA GLN A 35 -12.26 10.53 -10.09
C GLN A 35 -13.43 10.64 -11.08
N VAL A 36 -13.96 9.52 -11.55
CA VAL A 36 -15.13 9.54 -12.46
C VAL A 36 -16.37 10.04 -11.74
N MET A 37 -16.58 9.65 -10.48
CA MET A 37 -17.67 10.17 -9.65
C MET A 37 -17.54 11.68 -9.39
N GLU A 38 -16.31 12.19 -9.27
CA GLU A 38 -16.05 13.64 -9.15
C GLU A 38 -16.37 14.40 -10.44
N ALA A 39 -16.07 13.79 -11.58
CA ALA A 39 -16.34 14.38 -12.90
C ALA A 39 -17.84 14.30 -13.31
N ASN A 40 -18.63 13.41 -12.70
CA ASN A 40 -20.04 13.18 -13.00
C ASN A 40 -20.87 13.21 -11.71
N PRO A 41 -21.16 14.40 -11.16
CA PRO A 41 -21.87 14.54 -9.87
C PRO A 41 -23.25 13.90 -9.84
N GLU A 42 -23.90 13.77 -11.01
CA GLU A 42 -25.19 13.12 -11.16
C GLU A 42 -25.19 11.65 -10.71
N LEU A 43 -24.03 10.99 -10.81
CA LEU A 43 -23.90 9.60 -10.35
C LEU A 43 -24.11 9.45 -8.84
N GLU A 44 -23.82 10.49 -8.05
CA GLU A 44 -24.00 10.44 -6.60
C GLU A 44 -25.48 10.38 -6.23
N ALA A 45 -26.35 11.04 -7.00
CA ALA A 45 -27.80 11.05 -6.79
C ALA A 45 -28.50 9.78 -7.29
N MET A 46 -27.84 8.98 -8.14
CA MET A 46 -28.42 7.76 -8.70
C MET A 46 -28.52 6.65 -7.65
N PRO A 47 -29.58 5.81 -7.70
CA PRO A 47 -29.64 4.54 -6.98
C PRO A 47 -28.45 3.63 -7.33
N SER A 48 -28.05 2.76 -6.40
CA SER A 48 -26.88 1.88 -6.58
C SER A 48 -26.96 0.99 -7.84
N GLU A 49 -28.15 0.50 -8.15
CA GLU A 49 -28.37 -0.35 -9.34
C GLU A 49 -28.20 0.42 -10.66
N MET A 50 -28.77 1.64 -10.72
CA MET A 50 -28.62 2.51 -11.89
C MET A 50 -27.17 2.95 -12.08
N ARG A 51 -26.46 3.24 -10.99
CA ARG A 51 -25.04 3.56 -11.01
C ARG A 51 -24.21 2.38 -11.52
N ALA A 52 -24.50 1.15 -11.06
CA ALA A 52 -23.84 -0.04 -11.56
C ALA A 52 -24.08 -0.25 -13.07
N GLN A 53 -25.31 -0.03 -13.54
CA GLN A 53 -25.63 -0.10 -14.97
C GLN A 53 -24.93 0.99 -15.78
N TRP A 54 -24.81 2.20 -15.24
CA TRP A 54 -24.06 3.28 -15.89
C TRP A 54 -22.60 2.86 -16.17
N TRP A 55 -21.92 2.24 -15.19
CA TRP A 55 -20.57 1.75 -15.36
C TRP A 55 -20.44 0.66 -16.43
N LEU A 56 -21.43 -0.20 -16.57
CA LEU A 56 -21.46 -1.24 -17.62
C LEU A 56 -21.59 -0.63 -19.03
N ASN A 57 -22.34 0.46 -19.15
CA ASN A 57 -22.62 1.13 -20.41
C ASN A 57 -21.56 2.17 -20.81
N HIS A 58 -20.67 2.56 -19.87
CA HIS A 58 -19.59 3.51 -20.13
C HIS A 58 -18.24 2.80 -20.09
N PRO A 59 -17.77 2.26 -21.21
CA PRO A 59 -16.53 1.51 -21.26
C PRO A 59 -15.35 2.39 -20.86
N GLN A 60 -14.55 1.88 -19.95
CA GLN A 60 -13.37 2.55 -19.40
C GLN A 60 -12.33 2.81 -20.51
N PRO A 61 -11.60 3.94 -20.46
CA PRO A 61 -10.55 4.20 -21.44
C PRO A 61 -9.52 3.07 -21.43
N ARG A 62 -9.23 2.55 -22.61
CA ARG A 62 -8.31 1.43 -22.81
C ARG A 62 -6.85 1.87 -22.61
N ARG A 63 -6.42 2.10 -21.37
CA ARG A 63 -5.00 2.25 -21.03
C ARG A 63 -4.43 0.88 -20.70
N ILE A 64 -3.18 0.60 -21.09
CA ILE A 64 -2.52 -0.71 -20.94
C ILE A 64 -2.59 -1.22 -19.48
N HIS A 65 -2.41 -0.36 -18.49
CA HIS A 65 -2.52 -0.74 -17.09
C HIS A 65 -3.94 -1.09 -16.62
N TYR A 66 -5.00 -0.66 -17.35
CA TYR A 66 -6.38 -1.07 -17.09
C TYR A 66 -6.69 -2.47 -17.63
N TYR A 67 -6.01 -2.94 -18.66
CA TYR A 67 -6.20 -4.32 -19.15
C TYR A 67 -5.87 -5.36 -18.08
N ILE A 68 -4.79 -5.15 -17.36
CA ILE A 68 -4.40 -6.02 -16.22
C ILE A 68 -5.44 -5.94 -15.11
N MET A 69 -6.29 -4.89 -15.09
CA MET A 69 -7.18 -4.51 -14.02
C MET A 69 -8.67 -4.76 -14.32
N GLN A 70 -9.06 -4.96 -15.60
CA GLN A 70 -10.45 -5.20 -15.96
C GLN A 70 -11.01 -6.46 -15.30
N GLY A 71 -12.26 -6.36 -14.83
CA GLY A 71 -13.05 -7.51 -14.34
C GLY A 71 -12.84 -7.91 -12.87
N THR A 72 -11.92 -7.29 -12.12
CA THR A 72 -11.60 -7.78 -10.78
C THR A 72 -12.48 -7.19 -9.66
N TRP A 73 -13.11 -6.02 -9.88
CA TRP A 73 -13.79 -5.27 -8.80
C TRP A 73 -15.11 -4.63 -9.21
N SER A 74 -15.96 -5.35 -9.96
CA SER A 74 -17.30 -4.86 -10.32
C SER A 74 -18.18 -4.47 -9.10
N GLY A 75 -17.86 -4.97 -7.91
CA GLY A 75 -18.54 -4.60 -6.67
C GLY A 75 -18.46 -3.11 -6.31
N PHE A 76 -17.51 -2.35 -6.90
CA PHE A 76 -17.42 -0.90 -6.69
C PHE A 76 -18.43 -0.09 -7.50
N HIS A 77 -19.01 -0.66 -8.56
CA HIS A 77 -19.88 0.05 -9.51
C HIS A 77 -21.12 0.65 -8.85
N GLY A 78 -21.70 -0.03 -7.86
CA GLY A 78 -22.88 0.47 -7.12
C GLY A 78 -22.55 1.44 -5.98
N MET A 79 -21.28 1.65 -5.63
CA MET A 79 -20.91 2.45 -4.46
C MET A 79 -21.01 3.95 -4.74
N SER A 80 -21.43 4.72 -3.73
CA SER A 80 -21.37 6.17 -3.73
C SER A 80 -19.93 6.66 -3.50
N ARG A 81 -19.67 7.93 -3.84
CA ARG A 81 -18.36 8.57 -3.58
C ARG A 81 -17.96 8.49 -2.10
N THR A 82 -18.92 8.72 -1.20
CA THR A 82 -18.69 8.60 0.24
C THR A 82 -18.30 7.18 0.66
N GLN A 83 -18.98 6.17 0.09
CA GLN A 83 -18.65 4.76 0.35
C GLN A 83 -17.26 4.39 -0.20
N LEU A 84 -16.91 4.83 -1.42
CA LEU A 84 -15.58 4.64 -2.00
C LEU A 84 -14.50 5.29 -1.15
N GLY A 85 -14.75 6.51 -0.64
CA GLY A 85 -13.83 7.20 0.26
C GLY A 85 -13.58 6.43 1.57
N ARG A 86 -14.65 5.95 2.22
CA ARG A 86 -14.54 5.13 3.44
C ARG A 86 -13.79 3.82 3.17
N LEU A 87 -14.11 3.15 2.07
CA LEU A 87 -13.44 1.92 1.66
C LEU A 87 -11.95 2.14 1.42
N LYS A 88 -11.57 3.26 0.77
CA LYS A 88 -10.16 3.63 0.55
C LYS A 88 -9.38 3.75 1.86
N TRP A 89 -9.97 4.42 2.87
CA TRP A 89 -9.35 4.54 4.19
C TRP A 89 -9.25 3.20 4.91
N ALA A 90 -10.33 2.41 4.91
CA ALA A 90 -10.34 1.09 5.52
C ALA A 90 -9.30 0.16 4.87
N MET A 91 -9.25 0.12 3.55
CA MET A 91 -8.24 -0.66 2.82
C MET A 91 -6.82 -0.21 3.15
N SER A 92 -6.56 1.10 3.18
CA SER A 92 -5.22 1.60 3.51
C SER A 92 -4.77 1.18 4.90
N LEU A 93 -5.66 1.21 5.88
CA LEU A 93 -5.37 0.76 7.25
C LEU A 93 -5.10 -0.76 7.31
N VAL A 94 -5.96 -1.56 6.67
CA VAL A 94 -5.77 -3.02 6.62
C VAL A 94 -4.44 -3.38 5.96
N ILE A 95 -4.12 -2.75 4.83
CA ILE A 95 -2.88 -2.97 4.11
C ILE A 95 -1.67 -2.61 4.99
N LEU A 96 -1.74 -1.49 5.72
CA LEU A 96 -0.69 -1.05 6.63
C LEU A 96 -0.43 -2.10 7.73
N VAL A 97 -1.49 -2.61 8.35
CA VAL A 97 -1.40 -3.66 9.39
C VAL A 97 -0.81 -4.95 8.81
N VAL A 98 -1.24 -5.35 7.61
CA VAL A 98 -0.71 -6.55 6.95
C VAL A 98 0.78 -6.39 6.63
N PHE A 99 1.22 -5.25 6.08
CA PHE A 99 2.64 -5.02 5.83
C PHE A 99 3.47 -4.98 7.11
N PHE A 100 2.98 -4.32 8.16
CA PHE A 100 3.65 -4.33 9.46
C PHE A 100 3.86 -5.75 9.99
N ALA A 101 2.86 -6.61 9.88
CA ALA A 101 2.96 -8.01 10.27
C ALA A 101 3.94 -8.81 9.39
N LEU A 102 3.91 -8.58 8.07
CA LEU A 102 4.82 -9.23 7.11
C LEU A 102 6.27 -8.76 7.31
N ASP A 103 6.50 -7.47 7.57
CA ASP A 103 7.82 -6.92 7.91
C ASP A 103 8.38 -7.58 9.18
N GLY A 104 7.55 -7.72 10.22
CA GLY A 104 7.94 -8.42 11.44
C GLY A 104 8.25 -9.90 11.19
N LEU A 105 7.47 -10.58 10.35
CA LEU A 105 7.73 -11.95 9.94
C LEU A 105 9.03 -12.06 9.13
N PHE A 106 9.32 -11.09 8.28
CA PHE A 106 10.57 -11.02 7.52
C PHE A 106 11.77 -10.87 8.46
N LEU A 107 11.73 -9.95 9.44
CA LEU A 107 12.77 -9.80 10.46
C LEU A 107 12.99 -11.11 11.23
N LYS A 108 11.91 -11.80 11.61
CA LYS A 108 12.00 -13.08 12.30
C LYS A 108 12.67 -14.16 11.45
N THR A 109 12.31 -14.25 10.17
CA THR A 109 12.82 -15.30 9.27
C THR A 109 14.25 -15.06 8.79
N THR A 110 14.69 -13.79 8.78
CA THR A 110 16.09 -13.40 8.53
C THR A 110 16.98 -13.47 9.77
N GLY A 111 16.43 -13.71 10.96
CA GLY A 111 17.16 -13.79 12.22
C GLY A 111 17.43 -12.44 12.87
N HIS A 112 16.71 -11.39 12.48
CA HIS A 112 16.89 -10.01 12.97
C HIS A 112 15.69 -9.53 13.82
N LEU A 113 15.07 -10.44 14.59
CA LEU A 113 13.91 -10.11 15.41
C LEU A 113 14.23 -9.08 16.51
N GLU A 114 15.48 -9.02 16.94
CA GLU A 114 15.98 -8.01 17.90
C GLU A 114 15.82 -6.57 17.38
N ARG A 115 15.66 -6.40 16.07
CA ARG A 115 15.44 -5.09 15.41
C ARG A 115 13.97 -4.67 15.34
N TRP A 116 13.05 -5.48 15.89
CA TRP A 116 11.62 -5.16 15.94
C TRP A 116 11.30 -3.77 16.52
N PRO A 117 11.96 -3.28 17.59
CA PRO A 117 11.68 -1.94 18.08
C PRO A 117 11.95 -0.85 17.04
N TRP A 118 12.95 -1.01 16.19
CA TRP A 118 13.24 -0.07 15.09
C TRP A 118 12.14 -0.07 14.01
N LEU A 119 11.54 -1.23 13.75
CA LEU A 119 10.38 -1.31 12.85
C LEU A 119 9.21 -0.51 13.43
N VAL A 120 8.88 -0.69 14.71
CA VAL A 120 7.82 0.06 15.39
C VAL A 120 8.09 1.57 15.34
N VAL A 121 9.31 2.00 15.65
CA VAL A 121 9.71 3.42 15.59
C VAL A 121 9.56 3.97 14.18
N MET A 122 9.99 3.23 13.16
CA MET A 122 9.89 3.67 11.75
C MET A 122 8.42 3.84 11.33
N TYR A 123 7.54 2.90 11.67
CA TYR A 123 6.12 3.01 11.39
C TYR A 123 5.46 4.17 12.16
N ALA A 124 5.83 4.38 13.42
CA ALA A 124 5.33 5.48 14.23
C ALA A 124 5.77 6.84 13.68
N LEU A 125 7.05 6.98 13.32
CA LEU A 125 7.59 8.22 12.74
C LEU A 125 6.96 8.53 11.39
N ALA A 126 6.93 7.57 10.47
CA ALA A 126 6.34 7.79 9.15
C ALA A 126 4.83 8.08 9.24
N GLY A 127 4.10 7.37 10.13
CA GLY A 127 2.70 7.65 10.42
C GLY A 127 2.48 9.03 11.04
N GLY A 128 3.34 9.44 11.97
CA GLY A 128 3.33 10.77 12.58
C GLY A 128 3.58 11.87 11.53
N ILE A 129 4.59 11.69 10.68
CA ILE A 129 4.89 12.63 9.57
C ILE A 129 3.68 12.74 8.64
N MET A 130 3.06 11.63 8.25
CA MET A 130 1.85 11.64 7.43
C MET A 130 0.74 12.49 8.05
N ILE A 131 0.45 12.30 9.34
CA ILE A 131 -0.61 13.06 10.05
C ILE A 131 -0.26 14.54 10.05
N VAL A 132 0.98 14.90 10.34
CA VAL A 132 1.45 16.29 10.33
C VAL A 132 1.28 16.93 8.95
N PHE A 133 1.68 16.26 7.88
CA PHE A 133 1.54 16.79 6.52
C PHE A 133 0.06 16.95 6.11
N ILE A 134 -0.81 16.00 6.46
CA ILE A 134 -2.25 16.12 6.19
C ILE A 134 -2.87 17.29 6.96
N ALA A 135 -2.44 17.51 8.21
CA ALA A 135 -3.00 18.55 9.08
C ALA A 135 -2.47 19.98 8.75
N LEU A 136 -1.19 20.11 8.42
CA LEU A 136 -0.52 21.42 8.30
C LEU A 136 -0.36 21.90 6.87
N VAL A 137 -0.34 21.01 5.88
CA VAL A 137 -0.15 21.38 4.46
C VAL A 137 -1.47 21.14 3.71
N PRO A 138 -2.26 22.23 3.52
CA PRO A 138 -3.58 22.09 2.88
C PRO A 138 -3.46 21.72 1.39
N GLY A 139 -4.43 20.99 0.89
CA GLY A 139 -4.58 20.67 -0.52
C GLY A 139 -3.79 19.46 -1.00
N LYS A 140 -3.53 19.43 -2.32
CA LYS A 140 -2.94 18.25 -2.99
C LYS A 140 -1.50 17.96 -2.56
N SER A 141 -0.72 18.97 -2.19
CA SER A 141 0.70 18.81 -1.83
C SER A 141 0.89 18.02 -0.54
N GLY A 142 0.17 18.36 0.53
CA GLY A 142 0.24 17.61 1.79
C GLY A 142 -0.23 16.17 1.65
N TYR A 143 -1.30 15.97 0.87
CA TYR A 143 -1.78 14.62 0.55
C TYR A 143 -0.76 13.81 -0.26
N SER A 144 -0.07 14.43 -1.23
CA SER A 144 0.95 13.74 -2.04
C SER A 144 2.10 13.25 -1.17
N VAL A 145 2.65 14.09 -0.30
CA VAL A 145 3.74 13.70 0.61
C VAL A 145 3.29 12.59 1.57
N ALA A 146 2.11 12.73 2.18
CA ALA A 146 1.57 11.68 3.05
C ALA A 146 1.39 10.34 2.30
N HIS A 147 1.00 10.39 1.03
CA HIS A 147 0.85 9.21 0.19
C HIS A 147 2.19 8.50 -0.08
N GLU A 148 3.29 9.24 -0.27
CA GLU A 148 4.63 8.65 -0.43
C GLU A 148 5.09 7.90 0.82
N PHE A 149 4.89 8.49 2.02
CA PHE A 149 5.17 7.80 3.28
C PHE A 149 4.30 6.54 3.45
N LEU A 150 3.02 6.63 3.09
CA LEU A 150 2.13 5.48 3.13
C LEU A 150 2.59 4.37 2.16
N ALA A 151 2.98 4.74 0.94
CA ALA A 151 3.50 3.80 -0.05
C ALA A 151 4.79 3.11 0.43
N PHE A 152 5.70 3.86 1.08
CA PHE A 152 6.88 3.29 1.72
C PHE A 152 6.50 2.25 2.78
N LEU A 153 5.60 2.58 3.72
CA LEU A 153 5.16 1.65 4.77
C LEU A 153 4.36 0.45 4.24
N GLN A 154 3.75 0.57 3.08
CA GLN A 154 2.99 -0.48 2.41
C GLN A 154 3.82 -1.22 1.35
N SER A 155 5.11 -1.40 1.64
CA SER A 155 6.07 -2.09 0.78
C SER A 155 7.04 -2.90 1.66
N PRO A 156 7.89 -3.78 1.10
CA PRO A 156 8.93 -4.47 1.87
C PRO A 156 10.12 -3.57 2.26
N LEU A 157 10.10 -2.28 1.88
CA LEU A 157 11.23 -1.37 2.12
C LEU A 157 11.57 -1.17 3.59
N PRO A 158 10.61 -1.03 4.53
CA PRO A 158 10.92 -0.86 5.95
C PRO A 158 11.81 -1.97 6.51
N SER A 159 11.44 -3.23 6.30
CA SER A 159 12.22 -4.36 6.80
C SER A 159 13.53 -4.54 6.06
N LEU A 160 13.56 -4.32 4.74
CA LEU A 160 14.80 -4.34 3.96
C LEU A 160 15.77 -3.26 4.44
N PHE A 161 15.29 -2.05 4.70
CA PHE A 161 16.10 -0.96 5.23
C PHE A 161 16.73 -1.32 6.59
N ILE A 162 15.93 -1.86 7.51
CA ILE A 162 16.38 -2.28 8.85
C ILE A 162 17.43 -3.40 8.78
N VAL A 163 17.33 -4.30 7.81
CA VAL A 163 18.28 -5.41 7.67
C VAL A 163 19.55 -4.98 6.93
N LEU A 164 19.43 -4.25 5.82
CA LEU A 164 20.54 -3.97 4.93
C LEU A 164 21.44 -2.82 5.42
N VAL A 165 20.85 -1.72 5.93
CA VAL A 165 21.64 -0.53 6.27
C VAL A 165 22.68 -0.80 7.36
N PRO A 166 22.36 -1.42 8.51
CA PRO A 166 23.38 -1.74 9.50
C PRO A 166 24.46 -2.70 8.99
N SER A 167 24.05 -3.69 8.17
CA SER A 167 25.00 -4.65 7.58
C SER A 167 25.98 -4.01 6.61
N LEU A 168 25.55 -2.99 5.86
CA LEU A 168 26.41 -2.20 4.98
C LEU A 168 27.38 -1.31 5.77
N ILE A 169 26.89 -0.64 6.82
CA ILE A 169 27.74 0.21 7.68
C ILE A 169 28.84 -0.62 8.35
N GLU A 170 28.49 -1.80 8.84
CA GLU A 170 29.45 -2.71 9.48
C GLU A 170 30.54 -3.18 8.50
N ARG A 171 30.19 -3.52 7.26
CA ARG A 171 31.16 -3.87 6.21
C ARG A 171 32.11 -2.72 5.88
N MET A 172 31.57 -1.51 5.68
CA MET A 172 32.41 -0.33 5.40
C MET A 172 33.36 0.01 6.54
N ARG A 173 32.99 -0.29 7.78
CA ARG A 173 33.84 -0.07 8.93
C ARG A 173 35.02 -1.06 8.94
N VAL A 174 34.77 -2.35 8.68
CA VAL A 174 35.79 -3.39 8.62
C VAL A 174 36.79 -3.19 7.46
N GLU A 175 36.33 -2.62 6.33
CA GLU A 175 37.19 -2.33 5.18
C GLU A 175 38.12 -1.10 5.40
N ASN A 176 37.83 -0.25 6.40
CA ASN A 176 38.61 0.94 6.72
C ASN A 176 39.55 0.76 7.94
N GLU A 177 39.52 -0.39 8.60
CA GLU A 177 40.45 -0.80 9.69
C GLU A 177 41.58 -1.71 9.14
#